data_2bed4f65ed658932da121ec8cd3dc942
#
_entry.id   2bed4f65ed658932da121ec8cd3dc942
#
_cell.length_a   1.000
_cell.length_b   1.000
_cell.length_c   1.000
_cell.angle_alpha   90.00
_cell.angle_beta   90.00
_cell.angle_gamma   90.00
#
_symmetry.space_group_name_H-M   'P 1'
#
loop_
_entity.id
_entity.type
_entity.pdbx_description
1 polymer ?
#
loop_
_entity_poly.entity_id
_entity_poly.type
_entity_poly.pdbx_seq_one_letter_code
_entity_poly.pdbx_strand_id
1 'polypeptide(L)'
;MASEVINASRDGFDPVVARSTELLVAQLDRFERLLEDLLEVSRFDAEVAVIEAVDFDIVLLANRCAEDLALVAKERSTDLRIYSIAESINVKADIRRVERILRNLFSNAIDHAEEKPVAITIVASEHDVAVGVRDHGIGLDENALTRVFDRFWRADPSRARTRGGTGLGLSIALEDARLHNGELEAWGIPGKGAHFVLTLPRQTRQGIESRLIKLIPDDVHA
;
A
#
# COMPACT_ATOMS: atom_id res chain seq x y z
N MET A 1 16.28 4.73 17.85
CA MET A 1 17.25 4.89 19.00
C MET A 1 16.58 4.65 20.34
N ALA A 2 15.57 5.43 20.80
CA ALA A 2 14.94 5.17 22.13
C ALA A 2 14.18 3.83 22.18
N SER A 3 13.45 3.46 21.14
CA SER A 3 12.74 2.18 21.02
C SER A 3 13.67 0.97 20.95
N GLU A 4 14.84 1.10 20.35
CA GLU A 4 15.87 0.04 20.29
C GLU A 4 16.52 -0.23 21.65
N VAL A 5 16.78 0.82 22.44
CA VAL A 5 17.32 0.69 23.80
C VAL A 5 16.31 0.01 24.73
N ILE A 6 15.03 0.36 24.58
CA ILE A 6 13.94 -0.25 25.36
C ILE A 6 13.76 -1.73 24.98
N ASN A 7 13.84 -2.08 23.70
CA ASN A 7 13.79 -3.48 23.23
C ASN A 7 15.00 -4.30 23.71
N ALA A 8 16.21 -3.73 23.75
CA ALA A 8 17.41 -4.41 24.22
C ALA A 8 17.43 -4.69 25.74
N SER A 9 16.61 -3.97 26.51
CA SER A 9 16.50 -4.15 27.97
C SER A 9 15.37 -5.08 28.41
N ARG A 10 14.72 -5.77 27.48
CA ARG A 10 13.46 -6.49 27.66
C ARG A 10 13.54 -7.71 28.58
N ASP A 11 14.66 -8.41 28.58
CA ASP A 11 14.84 -9.70 29.28
C ASP A 11 14.89 -9.58 30.82
N GLY A 12 14.84 -8.35 31.36
CA GLY A 12 14.83 -8.09 32.82
C GLY A 12 13.56 -7.47 33.36
N PHE A 13 12.51 -7.25 32.55
CA PHE A 13 11.27 -6.61 32.99
C PHE A 13 10.25 -7.58 33.55
N ASP A 14 9.51 -7.12 34.57
CA ASP A 14 8.26 -7.77 34.97
C ASP A 14 7.32 -7.92 33.77
N PRO A 15 6.57 -9.03 33.60
CA PRO A 15 5.69 -9.27 32.46
C PRO A 15 4.69 -8.14 32.18
N VAL A 16 4.20 -7.45 33.21
CA VAL A 16 3.30 -6.28 33.07
C VAL A 16 4.02 -5.09 32.46
N VAL A 17 5.25 -4.84 32.92
CA VAL A 17 6.11 -3.77 32.42
C VAL A 17 6.52 -4.06 30.97
N ALA A 18 6.91 -5.29 30.66
CA ALA A 18 7.25 -5.71 29.30
C ALA A 18 6.09 -5.46 28.31
N ARG A 19 4.86 -5.88 28.69
CA ARG A 19 3.67 -5.66 27.86
C ARG A 19 3.32 -4.17 27.69
N SER A 20 3.48 -3.37 28.75
CA SER A 20 3.24 -1.92 28.68
C SER A 20 4.25 -1.23 27.79
N THR A 21 5.51 -1.69 27.81
CA THR A 21 6.60 -1.21 26.96
C THR A 21 6.35 -1.56 25.49
N GLU A 22 5.88 -2.75 25.18
CA GLU A 22 5.47 -3.15 23.82
C GLU A 22 4.38 -2.23 23.26
N LEU A 23 3.37 -1.96 24.06
CA LEU A 23 2.30 -1.05 23.67
C LEU A 23 2.80 0.37 23.44
N LEU A 24 3.70 0.85 24.28
CA LEU A 24 4.31 2.18 24.12
C LEU A 24 5.14 2.29 22.84
N VAL A 25 6.00 1.30 22.57
CA VAL A 25 6.79 1.26 21.32
C VAL A 25 5.88 1.24 20.11
N ALA A 26 4.85 0.39 20.10
CA ALA A 26 3.89 0.32 19.01
C ALA A 26 3.13 1.67 18.79
N GLN A 27 2.85 2.44 19.87
CA GLN A 27 2.25 3.76 19.75
C GLN A 27 3.23 4.82 19.23
N LEU A 28 4.51 4.75 19.63
CA LEU A 28 5.56 5.62 19.10
C LEU A 28 5.78 5.40 17.61
N ASP A 29 5.90 4.15 17.16
CA ASP A 29 6.06 3.80 15.75
C ASP A 29 4.83 4.24 14.91
N ARG A 30 3.65 4.20 15.51
CA ARG A 30 2.44 4.72 14.89
C ARG A 30 2.46 6.24 14.78
N PHE A 31 2.95 6.92 15.81
CA PHE A 31 3.06 8.38 15.84
C PHE A 31 4.10 8.89 14.84
N GLU A 32 5.26 8.23 14.74
CA GLU A 32 6.28 8.52 13.74
C GLU A 32 5.71 8.42 12.31
N ARG A 33 5.02 7.32 11.99
CA ARG A 33 4.34 7.16 10.70
C ARG A 33 3.31 8.24 10.43
N LEU A 34 2.52 8.64 11.44
CA LEU A 34 1.56 9.74 11.30
C LEU A 34 2.23 11.07 10.97
N LEU A 35 3.37 11.37 11.62
CA LEU A 35 4.14 12.59 11.34
C LEU A 35 4.73 12.57 9.93
N GLU A 36 5.29 11.44 9.49
CA GLU A 36 5.81 11.28 8.14
C GLU A 36 4.70 11.48 7.09
N ASP A 37 3.54 10.82 7.26
CA ASP A 37 2.38 10.96 6.40
C ASP A 37 1.89 12.43 6.34
N LEU A 38 1.84 13.13 7.49
CA LEU A 38 1.41 14.52 7.56
C LEU A 38 2.40 15.47 6.86
N LEU A 39 3.70 15.23 7.03
CA LEU A 39 4.74 15.99 6.34
C LEU A 39 4.65 15.80 4.82
N GLU A 40 4.37 14.58 4.34
CA GLU A 40 4.17 14.33 2.91
C GLU A 40 2.93 15.05 2.39
N VAL A 41 1.80 14.97 3.09
CA VAL A 41 0.59 15.73 2.73
C VAL A 41 0.88 17.23 2.64
N SER A 42 1.63 17.77 3.60
CA SER A 42 2.04 19.19 3.58
C SER A 42 2.93 19.55 2.39
N ARG A 43 3.82 18.64 1.97
CA ARG A 43 4.67 18.83 0.77
C ARG A 43 3.85 18.81 -0.52
N PHE A 44 2.82 17.97 -0.62
CA PHE A 44 1.90 17.96 -1.76
C PHE A 44 1.11 19.27 -1.83
N ASP A 45 0.56 19.73 -0.71
CA ASP A 45 -0.22 20.97 -0.64
C ASP A 45 0.62 22.22 -0.97
N ALA A 46 1.93 22.17 -0.73
CA ALA A 46 2.87 23.23 -1.07
C ALA A 46 3.41 23.15 -2.51
N GLU A 47 3.02 22.15 -3.31
CA GLU A 47 3.52 21.87 -4.66
C GLU A 47 5.06 21.76 -4.76
N VAL A 48 5.73 21.40 -3.64
CA VAL A 48 7.20 21.29 -3.55
C VAL A 48 7.69 19.87 -3.82
N ALA A 49 6.76 18.93 -4.04
CA ALA A 49 7.12 17.53 -4.24
C ALA A 49 7.88 17.34 -5.58
N VAL A 50 9.17 17.08 -5.50
CA VAL A 50 10.04 16.79 -6.65
C VAL A 50 10.17 15.29 -6.83
N ILE A 51 10.14 14.80 -8.07
CA ILE A 51 10.40 13.42 -8.44
C ILE A 51 11.89 13.23 -8.69
N GLU A 52 12.50 12.29 -7.99
CA GLU A 52 13.87 11.83 -8.26
C GLU A 52 13.82 10.52 -9.06
N ALA A 53 13.58 10.64 -10.37
CA ALA A 53 13.40 9.48 -11.23
C ALA A 53 14.71 8.74 -11.49
N VAL A 54 14.72 7.45 -11.23
CA VAL A 54 15.79 6.49 -11.52
C VAL A 54 15.22 5.28 -12.26
N ASP A 55 16.07 4.57 -13.01
CA ASP A 55 15.69 3.30 -13.60
C ASP A 55 15.73 2.19 -12.56
N PHE A 56 14.68 1.39 -12.45
CA PHE A 56 14.60 0.24 -11.56
C PHE A 56 13.64 -0.82 -12.09
N ASP A 57 13.76 -2.04 -11.56
CA ASP A 57 12.87 -3.16 -11.85
C ASP A 57 11.68 -3.16 -10.87
N ILE A 58 10.46 -2.94 -11.38
CA ILE A 58 9.24 -2.91 -10.55
C ILE A 58 8.87 -4.30 -10.03
N VAL A 59 9.22 -5.38 -10.74
CA VAL A 59 8.96 -6.76 -10.27
C VAL A 59 9.82 -7.07 -9.05
N LEU A 60 11.10 -6.69 -9.09
CA LEU A 60 12.01 -6.84 -7.96
C LEU A 60 11.53 -5.98 -6.77
N LEU A 61 11.09 -4.74 -7.01
CA LEU A 61 10.58 -3.86 -5.97
C LEU A 61 9.31 -4.44 -5.32
N ALA A 62 8.36 -4.95 -6.12
CA ALA A 62 7.13 -5.56 -5.60
C ALA A 62 7.43 -6.81 -4.75
N ASN A 63 8.38 -7.66 -5.17
CA ASN A 63 8.79 -8.82 -4.37
C ASN A 63 9.39 -8.39 -3.03
N ARG A 64 10.27 -7.39 -3.00
CA ARG A 64 10.82 -6.83 -1.75
C ARG A 64 9.72 -6.31 -0.83
N CYS A 65 8.76 -5.53 -1.35
CA CYS A 65 7.62 -5.05 -0.56
C CYS A 65 6.79 -6.20 0.03
N ALA A 66 6.60 -7.28 -0.72
CA ALA A 66 5.87 -8.45 -0.24
C ALA A 66 6.67 -9.23 0.82
N GLU A 67 7.99 -9.38 0.65
CA GLU A 67 8.89 -9.99 1.64
C GLU A 67 8.89 -9.21 2.96
N ASP A 68 8.99 -7.88 2.91
CA ASP A 68 8.92 -7.01 4.09
C ASP A 68 7.60 -7.14 4.86
N LEU A 69 6.51 -7.43 4.16
CA LEU A 69 5.19 -7.61 4.75
C LEU A 69 4.85 -9.07 5.08
N ALA A 70 5.75 -10.02 4.80
CA ALA A 70 5.50 -11.46 4.96
C ALA A 70 5.12 -11.85 6.40
N LEU A 71 5.76 -11.23 7.41
CA LEU A 71 5.42 -11.49 8.81
C LEU A 71 4.01 -11.01 9.15
N VAL A 72 3.66 -9.80 8.73
CA VAL A 72 2.32 -9.22 8.94
C VAL A 72 1.26 -10.05 8.21
N ALA A 73 1.52 -10.44 6.98
CA ALA A 73 0.63 -11.30 6.19
C ALA A 73 0.41 -12.65 6.88
N LYS A 74 1.48 -13.27 7.42
CA LYS A 74 1.40 -14.52 8.18
C LYS A 74 0.56 -14.37 9.45
N GLU A 75 0.74 -13.30 10.22
CA GLU A 75 -0.06 -13.00 11.42
C GLU A 75 -1.55 -12.81 11.10
N ARG A 76 -1.86 -12.38 9.87
CA ARG A 76 -3.22 -12.22 9.34
C ARG A 76 -3.74 -13.44 8.59
N SER A 77 -2.97 -14.54 8.58
CA SER A 77 -3.30 -15.78 7.83
C SER A 77 -3.58 -15.48 6.34
N THR A 78 -2.93 -14.46 5.78
CA THR A 78 -3.09 -13.99 4.40
C THR A 78 -1.84 -14.36 3.60
N ASP A 79 -2.04 -14.86 2.38
CA ASP A 79 -0.96 -15.25 1.45
C ASP A 79 -0.85 -14.21 0.32
N LEU A 80 0.33 -13.61 0.14
CA LEU A 80 0.61 -12.69 -0.97
C LEU A 80 1.16 -13.46 -2.16
N ARG A 81 0.49 -13.36 -3.31
CA ARG A 81 0.89 -14.04 -4.56
C ARG A 81 1.16 -13.04 -5.65
N ILE A 82 2.41 -12.99 -6.12
CA ILE A 82 2.82 -12.12 -7.21
C ILE A 82 2.82 -12.89 -8.52
N TYR A 83 2.14 -12.33 -9.51
CA TYR A 83 2.06 -12.80 -10.89
C TYR A 83 2.59 -11.70 -11.80
N SER A 84 3.64 -11.98 -12.56
CA SER A 84 4.20 -11.03 -13.50
C SER A 84 4.24 -11.61 -14.90
N ILE A 85 3.99 -10.78 -15.92
CA ILE A 85 4.10 -11.17 -17.34
C ILE A 85 5.56 -11.41 -17.76
N ALA A 86 6.53 -10.87 -17.00
CA ALA A 86 7.96 -11.02 -17.27
C ALA A 86 8.73 -11.10 -15.95
N GLU A 87 9.94 -11.67 -15.99
CA GLU A 87 10.82 -11.77 -14.82
C GLU A 87 11.33 -10.40 -14.36
N SER A 88 11.46 -9.44 -15.28
CA SER A 88 11.95 -8.09 -15.03
C SER A 88 11.21 -7.08 -15.91
N ILE A 89 10.81 -5.96 -15.31
CA ILE A 89 10.14 -4.85 -16.00
C ILE A 89 10.77 -3.54 -15.53
N ASN A 90 11.56 -2.90 -16.40
CA ASN A 90 12.21 -1.63 -16.09
C ASN A 90 11.25 -0.46 -16.22
N VAL A 91 11.27 0.41 -15.21
CA VAL A 91 10.50 1.65 -15.11
C VAL A 91 11.42 2.78 -14.67
N LYS A 92 11.23 3.98 -15.21
CA LYS A 92 11.92 5.20 -14.79
C LYS A 92 10.99 6.07 -13.97
N ALA A 93 11.13 6.00 -12.65
CA ALA A 93 10.27 6.70 -11.68
C ALA A 93 11.03 6.97 -10.37
N ASP A 94 10.40 7.65 -9.42
CA ASP A 94 10.95 7.76 -8.07
C ASP A 94 10.66 6.47 -7.29
N ILE A 95 11.71 5.67 -7.14
CA ILE A 95 11.62 4.33 -6.52
C ILE A 95 11.03 4.38 -5.10
N ARG A 96 11.35 5.43 -4.29
CA ARG A 96 10.85 5.55 -2.92
C ARG A 96 9.34 5.81 -2.89
N ARG A 97 8.85 6.62 -3.84
CA ARG A 97 7.42 6.92 -3.97
C ARG A 97 6.65 5.71 -4.49
N VAL A 98 7.19 5.00 -5.49
CA VAL A 98 6.56 3.78 -6.02
C VAL A 98 6.56 2.68 -4.94
N GLU A 99 7.64 2.51 -4.19
CA GLU A 99 7.69 1.60 -3.04
C GLU A 99 6.59 1.92 -2.02
N ARG A 100 6.42 3.21 -1.67
CA ARG A 100 5.37 3.67 -0.75
C ARG A 100 3.97 3.35 -1.27
N ILE A 101 3.71 3.55 -2.57
CA ILE A 101 2.42 3.15 -3.18
C ILE A 101 2.20 1.65 -2.98
N LEU A 102 3.16 0.81 -3.38
CA LEU A 102 3.04 -0.65 -3.29
C LEU A 102 2.82 -1.11 -1.85
N ARG A 103 3.60 -0.59 -0.89
CA ARG A 103 3.45 -0.91 0.53
C ARG A 103 2.07 -0.54 1.07
N ASN A 104 1.53 0.63 0.69
CA ASN A 104 0.19 1.05 1.09
C ASN A 104 -0.88 0.13 0.51
N LEU A 105 -0.79 -0.25 -0.77
CA LEU A 105 -1.73 -1.15 -1.41
C LEU A 105 -1.68 -2.57 -0.82
N PHE A 106 -0.47 -3.12 -0.62
CA PHE A 106 -0.29 -4.47 -0.08
C PHE A 106 -0.74 -4.55 1.38
N SER A 107 -0.34 -3.57 2.22
CA SER A 107 -0.77 -3.50 3.61
C SER A 107 -2.30 -3.38 3.73
N ASN A 108 -2.91 -2.52 2.90
CA ASN A 108 -4.36 -2.37 2.86
C ASN A 108 -5.06 -3.69 2.47
N ALA A 109 -4.56 -4.37 1.45
CA ALA A 109 -5.10 -5.65 1.03
C ALA A 109 -4.99 -6.73 2.13
N ILE A 110 -3.82 -6.83 2.82
CA ILE A 110 -3.63 -7.76 3.94
C ILE A 110 -4.62 -7.46 5.08
N ASP A 111 -4.80 -6.17 5.43
CA ASP A 111 -5.68 -5.78 6.53
C ASP A 111 -7.16 -6.09 6.27
N HIS A 112 -7.56 -6.17 5.01
CA HIS A 112 -8.96 -6.34 4.61
C HIS A 112 -9.27 -7.69 3.95
N ALA A 113 -8.27 -8.56 3.72
CA ALA A 113 -8.41 -9.83 3.02
C ALA A 113 -9.24 -10.91 3.75
N GLU A 114 -9.47 -10.80 5.06
CA GLU A 114 -10.20 -11.81 5.86
C GLU A 114 -9.62 -13.23 5.70
N GLU A 115 -8.30 -13.35 5.91
CA GLU A 115 -7.55 -14.61 5.82
C GLU A 115 -7.51 -15.24 4.41
N LYS A 116 -8.02 -14.54 3.40
CA LYS A 116 -8.00 -15.00 2.01
C LYS A 116 -6.72 -14.51 1.30
N PRO A 117 -6.29 -15.19 0.23
CA PRO A 117 -5.12 -14.77 -0.51
C PRO A 117 -5.32 -13.43 -1.21
N VAL A 118 -4.23 -12.68 -1.33
CA VAL A 118 -4.13 -11.44 -2.12
C VAL A 118 -3.31 -11.72 -3.36
N ALA A 119 -3.88 -11.44 -4.53
CA ALA A 119 -3.20 -11.55 -5.81
C ALA A 119 -2.65 -10.20 -6.25
N ILE A 120 -1.35 -10.16 -6.57
CA ILE A 120 -0.65 -9.00 -7.09
C ILE A 120 -0.26 -9.32 -8.53
N THR A 121 -0.84 -8.60 -9.49
CA THR A 121 -0.60 -8.84 -10.92
C THR A 121 0.18 -7.67 -11.51
N ILE A 122 1.32 -7.97 -12.16
CA ILE A 122 2.18 -6.97 -12.79
C ILE A 122 2.22 -7.21 -14.29
N VAL A 123 1.79 -6.22 -15.06
CA VAL A 123 1.81 -6.27 -16.53
C VAL A 123 2.42 -4.99 -17.08
N ALA A 124 2.99 -5.07 -18.27
CA ALA A 124 3.58 -3.93 -18.95
C ALA A 124 3.32 -3.97 -20.45
N SER A 125 3.25 -2.79 -21.05
CA SER A 125 3.37 -2.56 -22.49
C SER A 125 4.73 -1.92 -22.80
N GLU A 126 4.88 -1.40 -24.01
CA GLU A 126 6.04 -0.58 -24.37
C GLU A 126 6.10 0.72 -23.54
N HIS A 127 4.93 1.34 -23.26
CA HIS A 127 4.82 2.68 -22.69
C HIS A 127 4.37 2.71 -21.23
N ASP A 128 3.59 1.73 -20.80
CA ASP A 128 2.98 1.71 -19.46
C ASP A 128 3.32 0.43 -18.69
N VAL A 129 3.24 0.53 -17.37
CA VAL A 129 3.23 -0.60 -16.45
C VAL A 129 2.04 -0.48 -15.52
N ALA A 130 1.38 -1.60 -15.22
CA ALA A 130 0.30 -1.64 -14.26
C ALA A 130 0.53 -2.71 -13.20
N VAL A 131 0.14 -2.37 -11.96
CA VAL A 131 0.14 -3.27 -10.80
C VAL A 131 -1.27 -3.33 -10.25
N GLY A 132 -1.92 -4.48 -10.40
CA GLY A 132 -3.22 -4.77 -9.79
C GLY A 132 -3.04 -5.49 -8.46
N VAL A 133 -3.74 -5.04 -7.42
CA VAL A 133 -3.77 -5.67 -6.09
C VAL A 133 -5.19 -6.07 -5.78
N ARG A 134 -5.47 -7.38 -5.80
CA ARG A 134 -6.79 -7.98 -5.63
C ARG A 134 -6.86 -8.74 -4.30
N ASP A 135 -7.69 -8.28 -3.38
CA ASP A 135 -8.11 -9.03 -2.20
C ASP A 135 -9.53 -9.59 -2.37
N HIS A 136 -9.86 -10.64 -1.62
CA HIS A 136 -11.17 -11.30 -1.65
C HIS A 136 -11.92 -11.13 -0.32
N GLY A 137 -11.60 -10.05 0.42
CA GLY A 137 -12.10 -9.81 1.77
C GLY A 137 -13.45 -9.08 1.83
N ILE A 138 -13.53 -8.12 2.75
CA ILE A 138 -14.78 -7.40 3.05
C ILE A 138 -15.35 -6.61 1.88
N GLY A 139 -14.49 -6.17 0.94
CA GLY A 139 -14.87 -5.32 -0.19
C GLY A 139 -15.18 -3.87 0.20
N LEU A 140 -15.71 -3.13 -0.78
CA LEU A 140 -16.04 -1.71 -0.68
C LEU A 140 -17.49 -1.51 -1.13
N ASP A 141 -18.28 -0.72 -0.38
CA ASP A 141 -19.57 -0.22 -0.80
C ASP A 141 -19.43 1.06 -1.65
N GLU A 142 -20.53 1.56 -2.21
CA GLU A 142 -20.53 2.75 -3.08
C GLU A 142 -19.98 4.00 -2.35
N ASN A 143 -20.30 4.17 -1.07
CA ASN A 143 -19.79 5.28 -0.28
C ASN A 143 -18.28 5.14 -0.03
N ALA A 144 -17.82 3.92 0.25
CA ALA A 144 -16.40 3.63 0.39
C ALA A 144 -15.64 3.88 -0.92
N LEU A 145 -16.17 3.45 -2.07
CA LEU A 145 -15.55 3.67 -3.37
C LEU A 145 -15.36 5.15 -3.70
N THR A 146 -16.31 6.00 -3.37
CA THR A 146 -16.21 7.44 -3.61
C THR A 146 -15.21 8.15 -2.71
N ARG A 147 -14.88 7.56 -1.54
CA ARG A 147 -14.11 8.21 -0.48
C ARG A 147 -12.81 7.50 -0.11
N VAL A 148 -12.53 6.34 -0.72
CA VAL A 148 -11.39 5.49 -0.34
C VAL A 148 -10.04 6.20 -0.45
N PHE A 149 -9.96 7.24 -1.29
CA PHE A 149 -8.79 8.09 -1.46
C PHE A 149 -8.87 9.42 -0.69
N ASP A 150 -9.96 9.68 0.07
CA ASP A 150 -10.05 10.88 0.91
C ASP A 150 -9.07 10.79 2.09
N ARG A 151 -8.45 11.92 2.42
CA ARG A 151 -7.56 12.01 3.57
C ARG A 151 -8.32 11.72 4.86
N PHE A 152 -7.72 10.92 5.75
CA PHE A 152 -8.27 10.51 7.06
C PHE A 152 -9.56 9.67 6.98
N TRP A 153 -10.01 9.33 5.78
CA TRP A 153 -11.22 8.53 5.64
C TRP A 153 -10.98 7.06 6.00
N ARG A 154 -11.99 6.45 6.60
CA ARG A 154 -12.00 5.02 6.98
C ARG A 154 -13.42 4.49 6.92
N ALA A 155 -13.60 3.28 6.38
CA ALA A 155 -14.89 2.60 6.32
C ALA A 155 -15.45 2.25 7.71
N ASP A 156 -14.58 1.90 8.68
CA ASP A 156 -14.97 1.57 10.05
C ASP A 156 -14.04 2.22 11.07
N PRO A 157 -14.47 3.35 11.70
CA PRO A 157 -13.71 4.02 12.76
C PRO A 157 -13.49 3.17 14.02
N SER A 158 -14.34 2.16 14.28
CA SER A 158 -14.25 1.33 15.49
C SER A 158 -13.05 0.37 15.44
N ARG A 159 -12.67 -0.09 14.26
CA ARG A 159 -11.49 -0.92 14.01
C ARG A 159 -10.16 -0.15 14.10
N ALA A 160 -10.22 1.18 14.29
CA ALA A 160 -9.05 2.06 14.44
C ALA A 160 -8.14 1.65 15.61
N ARG A 161 -8.72 1.13 16.69
CA ARG A 161 -7.97 0.76 17.91
C ARG A 161 -7.15 -0.51 17.77
N THR A 162 -7.54 -1.41 16.87
CA THR A 162 -6.91 -2.73 16.71
C THR A 162 -6.03 -2.86 15.47
N ARG A 163 -6.25 -2.06 14.42
CA ARG A 163 -5.58 -2.18 13.11
C ARG A 163 -4.69 -1.00 12.72
N GLY A 164 -4.61 0.06 13.54
CA GLY A 164 -3.54 1.07 13.51
C GLY A 164 -3.41 2.01 12.31
N GLY A 165 -4.23 1.92 11.25
CA GLY A 165 -4.07 2.75 10.05
C GLY A 165 -4.39 4.24 10.28
N THR A 166 -3.65 5.15 9.61
CA THR A 166 -3.79 6.61 9.69
C THR A 166 -4.96 7.16 8.88
N GLY A 167 -5.41 6.42 7.85
CA GLY A 167 -6.35 6.89 6.84
C GLY A 167 -5.71 7.81 5.80
N LEU A 168 -4.36 7.88 5.77
CA LEU A 168 -3.61 8.71 4.82
C LEU A 168 -2.94 7.89 3.72
N GLY A 169 -2.68 6.60 3.94
CA GLY A 169 -1.89 5.77 3.02
C GLY A 169 -2.40 5.75 1.59
N LEU A 170 -3.72 5.55 1.36
CA LEU A 170 -4.29 5.53 0.01
C LEU A 170 -4.33 6.92 -0.64
N SER A 171 -4.59 7.99 0.12
CA SER A 171 -4.53 9.35 -0.41
C SER A 171 -3.11 9.76 -0.81
N ILE A 172 -2.09 9.38 -0.03
CA ILE A 172 -0.68 9.57 -0.37
C ILE A 172 -0.31 8.75 -1.61
N ALA A 173 -0.75 7.49 -1.68
CA ALA A 173 -0.51 6.64 -2.85
C ALA A 173 -1.11 7.23 -4.14
N LEU A 174 -2.31 7.82 -4.06
CA LEU A 174 -2.94 8.51 -5.19
C LEU A 174 -2.14 9.74 -5.63
N GLU A 175 -1.69 10.59 -4.69
CA GLU A 175 -0.90 11.77 -5.02
C GLU A 175 0.49 11.39 -5.59
N ASP A 176 1.14 10.34 -5.04
CA ASP A 176 2.37 9.81 -5.61
C ASP A 176 2.17 9.27 -7.03
N ALA A 177 1.07 8.57 -7.32
CA ALA A 177 0.75 8.13 -8.67
C ALA A 177 0.57 9.33 -9.62
N ARG A 178 -0.19 10.36 -9.21
CA ARG A 178 -0.41 11.59 -9.98
C ARG A 178 0.88 12.35 -10.29
N LEU A 179 1.80 12.46 -9.33
CA LEU A 179 3.12 13.06 -9.55
C LEU A 179 3.90 12.36 -10.66
N HIS A 180 3.71 11.07 -10.84
CA HIS A 180 4.30 10.29 -11.92
C HIS A 180 3.50 10.34 -13.23
N ASN A 181 2.47 11.19 -13.35
CA ASN A 181 1.49 11.19 -14.45
C ASN A 181 0.80 9.82 -14.60
N GLY A 182 0.68 9.09 -13.50
CA GLY A 182 0.02 7.81 -13.37
C GLY A 182 -1.40 7.93 -12.83
N GLU A 183 -2.08 6.79 -12.74
CA GLU A 183 -3.43 6.65 -12.20
C GLU A 183 -3.46 5.59 -11.12
N LEU A 184 -4.28 5.81 -10.11
CA LEU A 184 -4.62 4.83 -9.09
C LEU A 184 -6.15 4.74 -9.01
N GLU A 185 -6.68 3.56 -9.32
CA GLU A 185 -8.12 3.31 -9.36
C GLU A 185 -8.50 2.23 -8.34
N ALA A 186 -9.76 2.25 -7.90
CA ALA A 186 -10.30 1.27 -6.96
C ALA A 186 -11.63 0.72 -7.47
N TRP A 187 -11.82 -0.57 -7.25
CA TRP A 187 -13.08 -1.28 -7.42
C TRP A 187 -13.33 -2.15 -6.18
N GLY A 188 -14.59 -2.39 -5.85
CA GLY A 188 -14.97 -3.33 -4.80
C GLY A 188 -16.47 -3.54 -4.74
N ILE A 189 -16.86 -4.67 -4.16
CA ILE A 189 -18.24 -5.01 -3.82
C ILE A 189 -18.23 -5.62 -2.41
N PRO A 190 -19.16 -5.26 -1.53
CA PRO A 190 -19.27 -5.86 -0.19
C PRO A 190 -19.28 -7.39 -0.24
N GLY A 191 -18.37 -8.03 0.51
CA GLY A 191 -18.22 -9.49 0.56
C GLY A 191 -17.52 -10.13 -0.64
N LYS A 192 -17.21 -9.36 -1.69
CA LYS A 192 -16.46 -9.84 -2.88
C LYS A 192 -15.03 -9.29 -2.97
N GLY A 193 -14.57 -8.57 -1.95
CA GLY A 193 -13.24 -7.98 -1.89
C GLY A 193 -13.08 -6.70 -2.67
N ALA A 194 -11.84 -6.21 -2.77
CA ALA A 194 -11.48 -4.99 -3.49
C ALA A 194 -10.35 -5.24 -4.50
N HIS A 195 -10.24 -4.37 -5.50
CA HIS A 195 -9.20 -4.37 -6.51
C HIS A 195 -8.68 -2.95 -6.70
N PHE A 196 -7.42 -2.73 -6.42
CA PHE A 196 -6.72 -1.48 -6.65
C PHE A 196 -5.78 -1.66 -7.84
N VAL A 197 -5.82 -0.72 -8.78
CA VAL A 197 -4.99 -0.75 -9.99
C VAL A 197 -4.16 0.51 -10.06
N LEU A 198 -2.85 0.37 -9.90
CA LEU A 198 -1.87 1.41 -10.18
C LEU A 198 -1.43 1.26 -11.63
N THR A 199 -1.49 2.35 -12.41
CA THR A 199 -0.88 2.44 -13.74
C THR A 199 0.12 3.59 -13.76
N LEU A 200 1.34 3.33 -14.22
CA LEU A 200 2.40 4.32 -14.35
C LEU A 200 2.95 4.31 -15.78
N PRO A 201 3.29 5.47 -16.36
CA PRO A 201 4.09 5.50 -17.57
C PRO A 201 5.50 4.97 -17.27
N ARG A 202 6.06 4.18 -18.17
CA ARG A 202 7.42 3.63 -18.01
C ARG A 202 8.52 4.70 -18.12
N GLN A 203 8.19 5.88 -18.68
CA GLN A 203 9.08 7.04 -18.77
C GLN A 203 8.44 8.25 -18.10
N THR A 204 9.17 8.99 -17.29
CA THR A 204 8.69 10.03 -16.36
C THR A 204 7.90 11.19 -16.99
N ARG A 205 7.92 11.37 -18.32
CA ARG A 205 7.28 12.51 -19.00
C ARG A 205 6.13 12.13 -19.93
N GLN A 206 5.78 10.86 -19.98
CA GLN A 206 4.66 10.36 -20.79
C GLN A 206 3.42 10.24 -19.91
N GLY A 207 2.25 10.54 -20.45
CA GLY A 207 0.98 10.17 -19.82
C GLY A 207 0.67 8.70 -20.09
N ILE A 208 -0.32 8.14 -19.43
CA ILE A 208 -0.81 6.78 -19.66
C ILE A 208 -1.43 6.70 -21.05
N GLU A 209 -1.03 5.68 -21.83
CA GLU A 209 -1.55 5.41 -23.17
C GLU A 209 -2.58 4.29 -23.18
N SER A 210 -2.44 3.31 -22.27
CA SER A 210 -3.31 2.13 -22.27
C SER A 210 -3.64 1.62 -20.86
N ARG A 211 -4.88 1.20 -20.68
CA ARG A 211 -5.31 0.49 -19.47
C ARG A 211 -4.97 -1.00 -19.63
N LEU A 212 -3.90 -1.46 -18.97
CA LEU A 212 -3.35 -2.81 -19.08
C LEU A 212 -4.08 -3.84 -18.23
N ILE A 213 -4.70 -3.40 -17.12
CA ILE A 213 -5.46 -4.25 -16.20
C ILE A 213 -6.90 -3.73 -16.18
N LYS A 214 -7.88 -4.63 -16.30
CA LYS A 214 -9.29 -4.27 -16.11
C LYS A 214 -9.52 -3.91 -14.64
N LEU A 215 -10.22 -2.81 -14.40
CA LEU A 215 -10.56 -2.39 -13.04
C LEU A 215 -11.53 -3.38 -12.38
N ILE A 216 -12.54 -3.84 -13.12
CA ILE A 216 -13.44 -4.92 -12.67
C ILE A 216 -12.74 -6.25 -12.94
N PRO A 217 -12.38 -7.03 -11.90
CA PRO A 217 -11.68 -8.29 -12.08
C PRO A 217 -12.58 -9.37 -12.70
N ASP A 218 -11.99 -10.26 -13.50
CA ASP A 218 -12.72 -11.30 -14.23
C ASP A 218 -13.33 -12.38 -13.29
N ASP A 219 -12.81 -12.52 -12.05
CA ASP A 219 -13.27 -13.47 -11.04
C ASP A 219 -14.60 -13.10 -10.35
N VAL A 220 -15.14 -11.92 -10.60
CA VAL A 220 -16.41 -11.45 -9.98
C VAL A 220 -17.63 -12.15 -10.55
N HIS A 221 -17.53 -12.66 -11.78
CA HIS A 221 -18.63 -13.29 -12.51
C HIS A 221 -18.61 -14.84 -12.43
N ALA A 222 -17.69 -15.40 -11.63
CA ALA A 222 -17.55 -16.83 -11.44
C ALA A 222 -18.34 -17.36 -10.24
#